data_51f5309f67d52bf68fc05795d1c9571b
#
_entry.id   51f5309f67d52bf68fc05795d1c9571b
#
_cell.length_a   1.000
_cell.length_b   1.000
_cell.length_c   1.000
_cell.angle_alpha   90.00
_cell.angle_beta   90.00
_cell.angle_gamma   90.00
#
_symmetry.space_group_name_H-M   'P 1'
#
loop_
_entity.id
_entity.type
_entity.pdbx_description
1 polymer ?
#
loop_
_entity_poly.entity_id
_entity_poly.type
_entity_poly.pdbx_seq_one_letter_code
_entity_poly.pdbx_strand_id
1 'polypeptide(L)'
;MFRFRFTSAFFTALTLFSVVFAQELTDLSALESAIAEVKPDNGSDVSAEIAAESATEPAATAAECDVSQNPYNLPCELMPLWEKLSIKQKAAQMVMVYMTPADFMIKNEFGGYLVMKNHLKKLDNFQENLKTVNSTMIIPPIVAVDQEGGLVNRVSAINPKWERTPSAKSMRKMTNEKVENIGRKIGAAMKEVGINVNLAPVLDPSKDSRGKNSFMEESDRSWGADTTNANKVRSFVDGMRQSGIVCVSKHFPGYDSWTNSDHQIAISATPKAKIQKNVEFFKALSNDIPITMMSSVRFVRISNRPAVFEPKIVQMARDMSPETVILTDDLWGVSLRAWVSGTERVKGKNYPAKDFKKLVLTALTAGNDMFMITFPRKAVDMVNILANLSKQSGKYKQRVEESAARILKMKYKSGILQVKNGDAIESDGEAGKANKTAAAEN
;
A
#
# COMPACT_ATOMS: atom_id res chain seq x y z
N MET A 1 -44.86 27.53 0.33
CA MET A 1 -44.05 27.91 1.51
C MET A 1 -43.53 26.63 2.18
N PHE A 2 -42.47 25.99 1.62
CA PHE A 2 -41.84 24.80 2.19
C PHE A 2 -40.34 25.10 2.30
N ARG A 3 -39.86 25.36 3.52
CA ARG A 3 -38.43 25.49 3.83
C ARG A 3 -37.85 24.10 4.06
N PHE A 4 -36.96 23.68 3.19
CA PHE A 4 -36.15 22.47 3.33
C PHE A 4 -35.15 22.64 4.49
N ARG A 5 -35.20 21.75 5.47
CA ARG A 5 -34.17 21.53 6.49
C ARG A 5 -33.09 20.59 5.92
N PHE A 6 -32.02 21.17 5.39
CA PHE A 6 -30.88 20.44 4.83
C PHE A 6 -29.56 20.82 5.52
N THR A 7 -29.48 20.84 6.84
CA THR A 7 -28.26 21.31 7.53
C THR A 7 -27.71 20.40 8.62
N SER A 8 -28.38 19.33 9.02
CA SER A 8 -27.91 18.54 10.18
C SER A 8 -27.00 17.36 9.82
N ALA A 9 -27.24 16.67 8.70
CA ALA A 9 -26.48 15.45 8.35
C ALA A 9 -25.08 15.75 7.81
N PHE A 10 -24.87 16.87 7.16
CA PHE A 10 -23.58 17.24 6.58
C PHE A 10 -22.57 17.71 7.66
N PHE A 11 -23.06 18.42 8.66
CA PHE A 11 -22.23 18.87 9.79
C PHE A 11 -21.82 17.72 10.70
N THR A 12 -22.66 16.69 10.86
CA THR A 12 -22.33 15.51 11.68
C THR A 12 -21.27 14.62 11.01
N ALA A 13 -21.25 14.55 9.68
CA ALA A 13 -20.21 13.82 8.96
C ALA A 13 -18.84 14.54 9.04
N LEU A 14 -18.84 15.86 8.99
CA LEU A 14 -17.60 16.68 9.07
C LEU A 14 -17.01 16.68 10.49
N THR A 15 -17.87 16.72 11.53
CA THR A 15 -17.44 16.64 12.93
C THR A 15 -16.97 15.25 13.33
N LEU A 16 -17.54 14.17 12.77
CA LEU A 16 -17.08 12.82 12.97
C LEU A 16 -15.70 12.58 12.29
N PHE A 17 -15.45 13.17 11.14
CA PHE A 17 -14.13 13.16 10.50
C PHE A 17 -13.08 13.87 11.36
N SER A 18 -13.43 14.98 12.01
CA SER A 18 -12.56 15.72 12.93
C SER A 18 -12.27 14.97 14.22
N VAL A 19 -13.23 14.21 14.75
CA VAL A 19 -13.06 13.43 15.99
C VAL A 19 -12.20 12.18 15.77
N VAL A 20 -12.32 11.51 14.61
CA VAL A 20 -11.45 10.37 14.25
C VAL A 20 -10.01 10.87 14.05
N PHE A 21 -9.82 12.03 13.43
CA PHE A 21 -8.51 12.68 13.29
C PHE A 21 -7.90 13.11 14.62
N ALA A 22 -8.71 13.59 15.57
CA ALA A 22 -8.24 13.94 16.92
C ALA A 22 -7.85 12.69 17.72
N GLN A 23 -8.53 11.57 17.49
CA GLN A 23 -8.22 10.29 18.13
C GLN A 23 -6.96 9.63 17.54
N GLU A 24 -6.68 9.81 16.23
CA GLU A 24 -5.42 9.43 15.60
C GLU A 24 -4.24 10.26 16.16
N LEU A 25 -4.44 11.55 16.48
CA LEU A 25 -3.41 12.41 17.07
C LEU A 25 -3.09 12.05 18.53
N THR A 26 -4.09 11.69 19.34
CA THR A 26 -3.86 11.19 20.72
C THR A 26 -3.19 9.83 20.72
N ASP A 27 -3.45 8.99 19.71
CA ASP A 27 -2.80 7.70 19.56
C ASP A 27 -1.33 7.83 19.13
N LEU A 28 -0.94 8.89 18.43
CA LEU A 28 0.45 9.20 18.07
C LEU A 28 1.29 9.66 19.28
N SER A 29 0.75 10.54 20.11
CA SER A 29 1.45 10.98 21.32
C SER A 29 1.66 9.84 22.33
N ALA A 30 0.70 8.92 22.42
CA ALA A 30 0.83 7.71 23.22
C ALA A 30 1.83 6.70 22.61
N LEU A 31 2.04 6.71 21.29
CA LEU A 31 3.00 5.89 20.58
C LEU A 31 4.42 6.44 20.77
N GLU A 32 4.61 7.75 20.67
CA GLU A 32 5.88 8.44 20.94
C GLU A 32 6.34 8.20 22.39
N SER A 33 5.43 8.27 23.36
CA SER A 33 5.70 7.95 24.76
C SER A 33 6.06 6.47 24.99
N ALA A 34 5.42 5.57 24.26
CA ALA A 34 5.65 4.12 24.39
C ALA A 34 6.94 3.65 23.68
N ILE A 35 7.46 4.42 22.71
CA ILE A 35 8.75 4.16 22.05
C ILE A 35 9.90 4.67 22.92
N ALA A 36 9.71 5.76 23.66
CA ALA A 36 10.70 6.32 24.58
C ALA A 36 11.00 5.42 25.81
N GLU A 37 10.11 4.50 26.17
CA GLU A 37 10.28 3.56 27.28
C GLU A 37 11.11 2.30 26.95
N VAL A 38 11.52 2.08 25.71
CA VAL A 38 12.40 0.96 25.34
C VAL A 38 13.85 1.37 25.54
N LYS A 39 14.43 1.03 26.71
CA LYS A 39 15.87 1.17 26.98
C LYS A 39 16.68 0.28 26.02
N PRO A 40 17.81 0.75 25.48
CA PRO A 40 18.69 -0.08 24.67
C PRO A 40 19.39 -1.12 25.55
N ASP A 41 19.37 -2.36 25.08
CA ASP A 41 20.15 -3.46 25.64
C ASP A 41 21.59 -3.31 25.14
N ASN A 42 22.54 -3.14 26.08
CA ASN A 42 23.96 -2.96 25.82
C ASN A 42 24.58 -4.30 25.41
N GLY A 43 24.99 -4.44 24.16
CA GLY A 43 25.73 -5.58 23.63
C GLY A 43 26.93 -5.13 22.79
N SER A 44 28.06 -5.04 23.48
CA SER A 44 29.49 -5.15 23.07
C SER A 44 29.94 -4.92 21.62
N ASP A 45 30.91 -4.01 21.54
CA ASP A 45 31.87 -3.74 20.47
C ASP A 45 32.48 -4.99 19.82
N VAL A 46 32.51 -4.98 18.48
CA VAL A 46 33.59 -5.62 17.70
C VAL A 46 33.95 -4.70 16.54
N SER A 47 35.02 -3.94 16.71
CA SER A 47 35.76 -3.30 15.65
C SER A 47 36.70 -4.31 15.00
N ALA A 48 36.62 -4.49 13.68
CA ALA A 48 37.68 -5.16 12.91
C ALA A 48 38.00 -4.31 11.68
N GLU A 49 39.23 -3.83 11.65
CA GLU A 49 39.92 -3.24 10.50
C GLU A 49 39.97 -4.22 9.32
N ILE A 50 39.64 -3.73 8.11
CA ILE A 50 40.01 -4.42 6.87
C ILE A 50 40.75 -3.43 5.97
N ALA A 51 42.01 -3.76 5.71
CA ALA A 51 42.88 -3.08 4.82
C ALA A 51 42.43 -3.18 3.35
N ALA A 52 42.64 -2.10 2.63
CA ALA A 52 42.39 -2.02 1.21
C ALA A 52 43.50 -2.80 0.43
N GLU A 53 43.07 -3.72 -0.43
CA GLU A 53 43.88 -4.26 -1.48
C GLU A 53 43.16 -4.13 -2.83
N SER A 54 43.69 -3.31 -3.70
CA SER A 54 43.23 -3.03 -5.05
C SER A 54 43.63 -4.19 -5.96
N ALA A 55 42.65 -4.97 -6.41
CA ALA A 55 42.81 -5.87 -7.54
C ALA A 55 41.68 -5.64 -8.53
N THR A 56 42.01 -5.17 -9.72
CA THR A 56 41.13 -5.10 -10.87
C THR A 56 40.84 -6.51 -11.37
N GLU A 57 39.65 -7.04 -11.05
CA GLU A 57 39.11 -8.24 -11.67
C GLU A 57 38.31 -7.91 -12.93
N PRO A 58 38.36 -8.78 -14.00
CA PRO A 58 37.63 -8.57 -15.24
C PRO A 58 36.12 -8.72 -14.99
N ALA A 59 35.32 -7.92 -15.71
CA ALA A 59 33.88 -7.95 -15.65
C ALA A 59 33.34 -9.38 -15.77
N ALA A 60 32.76 -9.89 -14.69
CA ALA A 60 32.10 -11.17 -14.67
C ALA A 60 30.89 -11.14 -15.63
N THR A 61 30.96 -12.00 -16.66
CA THR A 61 29.82 -12.34 -17.51
C THR A 61 28.65 -12.73 -16.61
N ALA A 62 27.46 -12.16 -16.88
CA ALA A 62 26.24 -12.50 -16.16
C ALA A 62 26.10 -14.03 -16.10
N ALA A 63 26.23 -14.61 -14.91
CA ALA A 63 26.05 -16.04 -14.72
C ALA A 63 24.63 -16.41 -15.18
N GLU A 64 24.51 -17.38 -16.07
CA GLU A 64 23.23 -17.94 -16.46
C GLU A 64 22.55 -18.48 -15.19
N CYS A 65 21.42 -17.87 -14.86
CA CYS A 65 20.61 -18.25 -13.69
C CYS A 65 20.01 -19.63 -13.95
N ASP A 66 20.31 -20.61 -13.11
CA ASP A 66 19.67 -21.92 -13.16
C ASP A 66 18.17 -21.79 -12.79
N VAL A 67 17.33 -21.71 -13.81
CA VAL A 67 15.89 -21.57 -13.68
C VAL A 67 15.28 -22.70 -12.85
N SER A 68 15.93 -23.89 -12.80
CA SER A 68 15.45 -25.04 -12.01
C SER A 68 15.49 -24.81 -10.50
N GLN A 69 16.37 -23.92 -10.04
CA GLN A 69 16.53 -23.53 -8.64
C GLN A 69 15.76 -22.27 -8.24
N ASN A 70 14.95 -21.73 -9.16
CA ASN A 70 14.18 -20.49 -8.97
C ASN A 70 12.66 -20.78 -8.94
N PRO A 71 12.12 -21.40 -7.88
CA PRO A 71 10.74 -21.87 -7.83
C PRO A 71 9.70 -20.73 -7.85
N TYR A 72 10.14 -19.47 -7.63
CA TYR A 72 9.27 -18.30 -7.61
C TYR A 72 9.45 -17.41 -8.85
N ASN A 73 10.23 -17.85 -9.83
CA ASN A 73 10.48 -17.13 -11.09
C ASN A 73 10.94 -15.68 -10.84
N LEU A 74 11.91 -15.52 -9.93
CA LEU A 74 12.56 -14.24 -9.66
C LEU A 74 13.49 -13.85 -10.83
N PRO A 75 13.67 -12.55 -11.12
CA PRO A 75 14.81 -12.10 -11.93
C PRO A 75 16.12 -12.63 -11.37
N CYS A 76 17.04 -13.06 -12.25
CA CYS A 76 18.30 -13.70 -11.82
C CYS A 76 19.13 -12.78 -10.94
N GLU A 77 19.08 -11.49 -11.19
CA GLU A 77 19.77 -10.46 -10.42
C GLU A 77 19.30 -10.41 -8.96
N LEU A 78 18.06 -10.86 -8.68
CA LEU A 78 17.51 -10.91 -7.33
C LEU A 78 17.86 -12.20 -6.57
N MET A 79 18.35 -13.24 -7.25
CA MET A 79 18.58 -14.53 -6.60
C MET A 79 19.63 -14.45 -5.47
N PRO A 80 20.79 -13.79 -5.63
CA PRO A 80 21.76 -13.68 -4.52
C PRO A 80 21.21 -12.93 -3.31
N LEU A 81 20.38 -11.90 -3.52
CA LEU A 81 19.68 -11.21 -2.44
C LEU A 81 18.65 -12.13 -1.78
N TRP A 82 17.84 -12.82 -2.59
CA TRP A 82 16.79 -13.74 -2.10
C TRP A 82 17.31 -14.85 -1.20
N GLU A 83 18.46 -15.43 -1.53
CA GLU A 83 19.09 -16.52 -0.77
C GLU A 83 19.63 -16.04 0.58
N LYS A 84 20.10 -14.80 0.67
CA LYS A 84 20.56 -14.18 1.92
C LYS A 84 19.41 -13.88 2.89
N LEU A 85 18.16 -13.75 2.41
CA LEU A 85 17.03 -13.36 3.24
C LEU A 85 16.56 -14.50 4.15
N SER A 86 16.54 -14.24 5.44
CA SER A 86 15.87 -15.11 6.42
C SER A 86 14.35 -15.13 6.18
N ILE A 87 13.69 -16.19 6.65
CA ILE A 87 12.22 -16.29 6.57
C ILE A 87 11.53 -15.14 7.31
N LYS A 88 12.14 -14.56 8.33
CA LYS A 88 11.62 -13.39 9.05
C LYS A 88 11.69 -12.14 8.18
N GLN A 89 12.77 -11.92 7.46
CA GLN A 89 12.90 -10.81 6.53
C GLN A 89 11.94 -10.96 5.35
N LYS A 90 11.79 -12.16 4.79
CA LYS A 90 10.77 -12.47 3.77
C LYS A 90 9.36 -12.15 4.30
N ALA A 91 9.03 -12.55 5.53
CA ALA A 91 7.76 -12.22 6.16
C ALA A 91 7.59 -10.70 6.42
N ALA A 92 8.66 -9.99 6.78
CA ALA A 92 8.64 -8.55 6.97
C ALA A 92 8.31 -7.79 5.66
N GLN A 93 8.78 -8.29 4.51
CA GLN A 93 8.42 -7.72 3.20
C GLN A 93 6.91 -7.78 2.91
N MET A 94 6.18 -8.68 3.54
CA MET A 94 4.72 -8.79 3.41
C MET A 94 3.95 -7.76 4.25
N VAL A 95 4.60 -6.92 5.05
CA VAL A 95 3.93 -5.99 5.96
C VAL A 95 4.16 -4.55 5.53
N MET A 96 3.05 -3.81 5.36
CA MET A 96 3.02 -2.35 5.21
C MET A 96 2.45 -1.75 6.49
N VAL A 97 3.22 -0.90 7.14
CA VAL A 97 2.85 -0.33 8.44
C VAL A 97 2.80 1.19 8.40
N TYR A 98 2.04 1.78 9.29
CA TYR A 98 2.06 3.22 9.56
C TYR A 98 3.51 3.69 9.81
N MET A 99 3.91 4.78 9.17
CA MET A 99 5.28 5.28 9.27
C MET A 99 5.64 5.64 10.72
N THR A 100 6.81 5.20 11.14
CA THR A 100 7.35 5.34 12.50
C THR A 100 8.75 5.97 12.43
N PRO A 101 9.40 6.31 13.57
CA PRO A 101 10.80 6.74 13.56
C PRO A 101 11.74 5.74 12.89
N ALA A 102 12.84 6.24 12.33
CA ALA A 102 13.79 5.48 11.52
C ALA A 102 14.30 4.22 12.22
N ASP A 103 14.70 4.31 13.49
CA ASP A 103 15.20 3.16 14.27
C ASP A 103 14.24 1.99 14.33
N PHE A 104 12.94 2.29 14.51
CA PHE A 104 11.92 1.24 14.51
C PHE A 104 11.73 0.64 13.12
N MET A 105 11.79 1.46 12.07
CA MET A 105 11.68 1.02 10.68
C MET A 105 12.84 0.11 10.30
N ILE A 106 14.07 0.50 10.59
CA ILE A 106 15.31 -0.24 10.33
C ILE A 106 15.32 -1.57 11.10
N LYS A 107 15.01 -1.53 12.41
CA LYS A 107 14.98 -2.74 13.26
C LYS A 107 14.04 -3.83 12.74
N ASN A 108 12.95 -3.46 12.09
CA ASN A 108 11.90 -4.40 11.69
C ASN A 108 11.85 -4.69 10.19
N GLU A 109 12.53 -3.92 9.35
CA GLU A 109 12.69 -4.09 7.90
C GLU A 109 11.37 -4.38 7.14
N PHE A 110 10.29 -3.70 7.55
CA PHE A 110 8.99 -3.89 6.90
C PHE A 110 9.05 -3.56 5.40
N GLY A 111 8.27 -4.30 4.61
CA GLY A 111 8.20 -4.14 3.16
C GLY A 111 7.65 -2.80 2.68
N GLY A 112 6.87 -2.12 3.52
CA GLY A 112 6.32 -0.80 3.19
C GLY A 112 5.88 0.02 4.38
N TYR A 113 5.76 1.33 4.14
CA TYR A 113 5.32 2.32 5.11
C TYR A 113 4.20 3.18 4.54
N LEU A 114 3.12 3.33 5.32
CA LEU A 114 2.01 4.21 5.02
C LEU A 114 2.29 5.61 5.57
N VAL A 115 2.37 6.59 4.68
CA VAL A 115 2.59 7.99 5.01
C VAL A 115 1.26 8.72 5.10
N MET A 116 1.06 9.45 6.19
CA MET A 116 -0.14 10.26 6.42
C MET A 116 0.17 11.75 6.38
N LYS A 117 -0.88 12.57 6.31
CA LYS A 117 -0.76 14.03 6.22
C LYS A 117 0.08 14.67 7.35
N ASN A 118 0.02 14.11 8.56
CA ASN A 118 0.80 14.59 9.71
C ASN A 118 2.32 14.37 9.54
N HIS A 119 2.76 13.30 8.88
CA HIS A 119 4.17 13.09 8.56
C HIS A 119 4.67 14.17 7.57
N LEU A 120 3.87 14.45 6.55
CA LEU A 120 4.21 15.45 5.54
C LEU A 120 4.16 16.89 6.07
N LYS A 121 3.45 17.17 7.16
CA LYS A 121 3.51 18.47 7.87
C LYS A 121 4.84 18.72 8.56
N LYS A 122 5.59 17.67 8.89
CA LYS A 122 6.94 17.70 9.47
C LYS A 122 7.94 17.22 8.41
N LEU A 123 8.00 17.91 7.28
CA LEU A 123 8.65 17.42 6.06
C LEU A 123 10.14 17.12 6.27
N ASP A 124 10.88 18.00 6.95
CA ASP A 124 12.31 17.81 7.21
C ASP A 124 12.56 16.52 8.00
N ASN A 125 11.81 16.30 9.08
CA ASN A 125 11.92 15.06 9.88
C ASN A 125 11.54 13.84 9.06
N PHE A 126 10.53 13.96 8.18
CA PHE A 126 10.10 12.87 7.31
C PHE A 126 11.22 12.49 6.33
N GLN A 127 11.83 13.46 5.66
CA GLN A 127 12.89 13.24 4.70
C GLN A 127 14.18 12.73 5.35
N GLU A 128 14.55 13.25 6.53
CA GLU A 128 15.71 12.79 7.29
C GLU A 128 15.54 11.33 7.74
N ASN A 129 14.38 10.98 8.32
CA ASN A 129 14.06 9.61 8.68
C ASN A 129 14.13 8.68 7.46
N LEU A 130 13.55 9.10 6.33
CA LEU A 130 13.54 8.29 5.11
C LEU A 130 14.94 8.11 4.53
N LYS A 131 15.78 9.15 4.56
CA LYS A 131 17.18 9.08 4.16
C LYS A 131 17.93 8.04 5.01
N THR A 132 17.80 8.10 6.33
CA THR A 132 18.40 7.13 7.25
C THR A 132 17.92 5.70 6.98
N VAL A 133 16.63 5.51 6.74
CA VAL A 133 16.05 4.21 6.39
C VAL A 133 16.63 3.66 5.09
N ASN A 134 16.66 4.47 4.04
CA ASN A 134 17.13 4.04 2.72
C ASN A 134 18.62 3.70 2.71
N SER A 135 19.44 4.42 3.48
CA SER A 135 20.89 4.14 3.58
C SER A 135 21.23 2.93 4.45
N THR A 136 20.26 2.38 5.21
CA THR A 136 20.54 1.32 6.18
C THR A 136 19.83 0.00 5.84
N MET A 137 18.61 0.07 5.28
CA MET A 137 17.82 -1.13 4.99
C MET A 137 18.32 -1.82 3.71
N ILE A 138 18.54 -3.13 3.79
CA ILE A 138 18.97 -3.96 2.65
C ILE A 138 17.96 -3.88 1.49
N ILE A 139 16.66 -3.86 1.79
CA ILE A 139 15.59 -3.77 0.78
C ILE A 139 14.86 -2.46 0.97
N PRO A 140 14.95 -1.51 0.02
CA PRO A 140 14.21 -0.26 0.09
C PRO A 140 12.72 -0.48 0.30
N PRO A 141 12.06 0.28 1.18
CA PRO A 141 10.65 0.12 1.45
C PRO A 141 9.76 0.71 0.36
N ILE A 142 8.56 0.18 0.22
CA ILE A 142 7.45 0.92 -0.36
C ILE A 142 7.13 2.10 0.58
N VAL A 143 7.12 3.32 0.06
CA VAL A 143 6.70 4.54 0.77
C VAL A 143 5.40 5.01 0.16
N ALA A 144 4.28 4.60 0.75
CA ALA A 144 2.95 4.75 0.18
C ALA A 144 2.16 5.90 0.81
N VAL A 145 1.32 6.55 0.01
CA VAL A 145 0.39 7.58 0.48
C VAL A 145 -0.95 7.46 -0.24
N ASP A 146 -2.04 7.81 0.44
CA ASP A 146 -3.35 7.99 -0.19
C ASP A 146 -3.44 9.39 -0.82
N GLN A 147 -3.11 9.49 -2.09
CA GLN A 147 -3.23 10.73 -2.86
C GLN A 147 -4.24 10.55 -4.00
N GLU A 148 -5.52 10.61 -3.66
CA GLU A 148 -6.63 10.43 -4.60
C GLU A 148 -7.06 11.73 -5.28
N GLY A 149 -6.73 12.86 -4.66
CA GLY A 149 -7.30 14.18 -4.95
C GLY A 149 -8.61 14.44 -4.18
N GLY A 150 -9.17 15.62 -4.34
CA GLY A 150 -10.40 16.01 -3.62
C GLY A 150 -10.23 15.92 -2.10
N LEU A 151 -11.07 15.15 -1.44
CA LEU A 151 -11.06 15.00 0.02
C LEU A 151 -9.84 14.21 0.53
N VAL A 152 -9.32 13.27 -0.26
CA VAL A 152 -8.17 12.44 0.11
C VAL A 152 -6.92 12.99 -0.57
N ASN A 153 -6.41 14.09 -0.01
CA ASN A 153 -5.31 14.87 -0.57
C ASN A 153 -4.22 15.10 0.50
N ARG A 154 -3.17 14.28 0.47
CA ARG A 154 -2.07 14.33 1.45
C ARG A 154 -0.97 15.29 1.01
N VAL A 155 -0.69 15.42 -0.29
CA VAL A 155 0.35 16.33 -0.81
C VAL A 155 0.05 17.81 -0.55
N SER A 156 -1.19 18.16 -0.20
CA SER A 156 -1.53 19.50 0.30
C SER A 156 -0.78 19.90 1.58
N ALA A 157 -0.22 18.94 2.32
CA ALA A 157 0.62 19.21 3.48
C ALA A 157 2.06 19.61 3.10
N ILE A 158 2.53 19.23 1.91
CA ILE A 158 3.85 19.59 1.39
C ILE A 158 3.85 21.03 0.90
N ASN A 159 2.80 21.41 0.16
CA ASN A 159 2.69 22.75 -0.40
C ASN A 159 1.20 23.13 -0.61
N PRO A 160 0.75 24.32 -0.14
CA PRO A 160 -0.64 24.80 -0.30
C PRO A 160 -1.15 24.85 -1.74
N LYS A 161 -0.27 24.97 -2.75
CA LYS A 161 -0.67 24.92 -4.17
C LYS A 161 -1.44 23.64 -4.53
N TRP A 162 -1.27 22.55 -3.77
CA TRP A 162 -1.93 21.28 -3.97
C TRP A 162 -3.30 21.13 -3.28
N GLU A 163 -3.76 22.14 -2.50
CA GLU A 163 -5.06 22.07 -1.81
C GLU A 163 -6.23 21.84 -2.76
N ARG A 164 -6.15 22.39 -3.98
CA ARG A 164 -7.19 22.28 -5.01
C ARG A 164 -6.93 21.15 -6.00
N THR A 165 -6.31 20.06 -5.57
CA THR A 165 -6.17 18.87 -6.42
C THR A 165 -7.54 18.32 -6.78
N PRO A 166 -7.87 18.14 -8.07
CA PRO A 166 -9.18 17.65 -8.48
C PRO A 166 -9.48 16.25 -7.93
N SER A 167 -10.74 16.00 -7.58
CA SER A 167 -11.23 14.67 -7.21
C SER A 167 -11.32 13.74 -8.42
N ALA A 168 -11.35 12.42 -8.19
CA ALA A 168 -11.55 11.42 -9.24
C ALA A 168 -12.82 11.71 -10.08
N LYS A 169 -13.94 12.06 -9.41
CA LYS A 169 -15.19 12.43 -10.06
C LYS A 169 -15.04 13.68 -10.95
N SER A 170 -14.24 14.67 -10.54
CA SER A 170 -13.94 15.84 -11.34
C SER A 170 -13.06 15.47 -12.54
N MET A 171 -12.05 14.64 -12.35
CA MET A 171 -11.14 14.19 -13.41
C MET A 171 -11.85 13.34 -14.48
N ARG A 172 -12.90 12.59 -14.15
CA ARG A 172 -13.74 11.89 -15.17
C ARG A 172 -14.28 12.83 -16.26
N LYS A 173 -14.46 14.12 -15.97
CA LYS A 173 -15.00 15.12 -16.90
C LYS A 173 -13.94 15.86 -17.70
N MET A 174 -12.66 15.62 -17.42
CA MET A 174 -11.53 16.29 -18.09
C MET A 174 -11.07 15.52 -19.33
N THR A 175 -10.24 16.13 -20.15
CA THR A 175 -9.53 15.44 -21.24
C THR A 175 -8.47 14.50 -20.67
N ASN A 176 -8.09 13.47 -21.41
CA ASN A 176 -7.05 12.51 -21.02
C ASN A 176 -5.72 13.22 -20.75
N GLU A 177 -5.32 14.15 -21.61
CA GLU A 177 -4.11 14.96 -21.47
C GLU A 177 -4.08 15.77 -20.17
N LYS A 178 -5.21 16.41 -19.80
CA LYS A 178 -5.31 17.13 -18.52
C LYS A 178 -5.15 16.20 -17.34
N VAL A 179 -5.76 15.01 -17.41
CA VAL A 179 -5.68 14.00 -16.33
C VAL A 179 -4.25 13.48 -16.20
N GLU A 180 -3.57 13.20 -17.32
CA GLU A 180 -2.18 12.77 -17.34
C GLU A 180 -1.25 13.83 -16.74
N ASN A 181 -1.42 15.10 -17.16
CA ASN A 181 -0.64 16.21 -16.61
C ASN A 181 -0.86 16.42 -15.09
N ILE A 182 -2.10 16.21 -14.59
CA ILE A 182 -2.38 16.20 -13.16
C ILE A 182 -1.62 15.07 -12.48
N GLY A 183 -1.69 13.84 -13.00
CA GLY A 183 -0.96 12.69 -12.48
C GLY A 183 0.53 12.94 -12.42
N ARG A 184 1.13 13.45 -13.51
CA ARG A 184 2.56 13.75 -13.60
C ARG A 184 3.00 14.81 -12.59
N LYS A 185 2.26 15.91 -12.45
CA LYS A 185 2.60 16.99 -11.50
C LYS A 185 2.52 16.53 -10.03
N ILE A 186 1.48 15.78 -9.69
CA ILE A 186 1.31 15.24 -8.33
C ILE A 186 2.38 14.18 -8.07
N GLY A 187 2.63 13.30 -9.05
CA GLY A 187 3.67 12.27 -8.96
C GLY A 187 5.05 12.87 -8.74
N ALA A 188 5.40 13.94 -9.46
CA ALA A 188 6.66 14.65 -9.25
C ALA A 188 6.79 15.21 -7.83
N ALA A 189 5.73 15.83 -7.29
CA ALA A 189 5.73 16.33 -5.91
C ALA A 189 5.86 15.22 -4.87
N MET A 190 5.30 14.04 -5.13
CA MET A 190 5.46 12.86 -4.28
C MET A 190 6.89 12.32 -4.34
N LYS A 191 7.45 12.20 -5.54
CA LYS A 191 8.82 11.71 -5.76
C LYS A 191 9.86 12.59 -5.09
N GLU A 192 9.69 13.91 -5.20
CA GLU A 192 10.58 14.92 -4.59
C GLU A 192 10.76 14.72 -3.08
N VAL A 193 9.74 14.24 -2.40
CA VAL A 193 9.81 13.97 -0.95
C VAL A 193 10.09 12.51 -0.60
N GLY A 194 10.36 11.65 -1.59
CA GLY A 194 10.73 10.24 -1.39
C GLY A 194 9.55 9.26 -1.32
N ILE A 195 8.33 9.68 -1.64
CA ILE A 195 7.18 8.79 -1.82
C ILE A 195 7.33 8.09 -3.17
N ASN A 196 7.08 6.77 -3.21
CA ASN A 196 7.24 5.95 -4.41
C ASN A 196 5.98 5.17 -4.81
N VAL A 197 4.95 5.13 -3.95
CA VAL A 197 3.67 4.45 -4.23
C VAL A 197 2.49 5.37 -3.91
N ASN A 198 1.50 5.41 -4.79
CA ASN A 198 0.22 6.05 -4.56
C ASN A 198 -0.88 5.00 -4.38
N LEU A 199 -1.56 5.00 -3.24
CA LEU A 199 -2.73 4.16 -2.98
C LEU A 199 -3.97 4.72 -3.70
N ALA A 200 -3.86 4.91 -4.99
CA ALA A 200 -4.86 5.35 -5.95
C ALA A 200 -4.50 4.78 -7.33
N PRO A 201 -5.46 4.61 -8.25
CA PRO A 201 -6.82 5.13 -8.32
C PRO A 201 -7.88 4.31 -7.60
N VAL A 202 -9.00 4.96 -7.21
CA VAL A 202 -10.19 4.32 -6.64
C VAL A 202 -11.13 3.87 -7.77
N LEU A 203 -11.08 2.60 -8.13
CA LEU A 203 -11.84 2.01 -9.24
C LEU A 203 -13.26 1.58 -8.83
N ASP A 204 -13.70 1.99 -7.65
CA ASP A 204 -14.97 1.60 -7.09
C ASP A 204 -16.17 2.14 -7.89
N PRO A 205 -17.29 1.40 -7.95
CA PRO A 205 -18.47 1.83 -8.69
C PRO A 205 -19.13 3.05 -8.08
N SER A 206 -19.70 3.89 -8.93
CA SER A 206 -20.47 5.08 -8.51
C SER A 206 -21.84 4.75 -7.91
N LYS A 207 -22.36 3.54 -8.13
CA LYS A 207 -23.69 3.14 -7.69
C LYS A 207 -23.65 1.87 -6.83
N ASP A 208 -24.45 1.86 -5.78
CA ASP A 208 -24.70 0.68 -4.94
C ASP A 208 -25.61 -0.35 -5.65
N SER A 209 -25.91 -1.45 -4.93
CA SER A 209 -26.80 -2.51 -5.44
C SER A 209 -28.24 -2.05 -5.73
N ARG A 210 -28.65 -0.93 -5.16
CA ARG A 210 -29.98 -0.33 -5.31
C ARG A 210 -30.04 0.75 -6.40
N GLY A 211 -28.91 1.05 -7.06
CA GLY A 211 -28.80 2.12 -8.05
C GLY A 211 -28.61 3.53 -7.44
N LYS A 212 -28.48 3.64 -6.10
CA LYS A 212 -28.13 4.89 -5.42
C LYS A 212 -26.64 5.13 -5.46
N ASN A 213 -26.21 6.36 -5.23
CA ASN A 213 -24.79 6.65 -5.13
C ASN A 213 -24.12 5.81 -4.03
N SER A 214 -22.97 5.24 -4.33
CA SER A 214 -22.11 4.58 -3.34
C SER A 214 -21.46 5.60 -2.42
N PHE A 215 -20.89 5.15 -1.30
CA PHE A 215 -20.09 5.99 -0.42
C PHE A 215 -18.91 6.65 -1.18
N MET A 216 -18.28 5.93 -2.10
CA MET A 216 -17.18 6.45 -2.89
C MET A 216 -17.61 7.53 -3.88
N GLU A 217 -18.82 7.44 -4.43
CA GLU A 217 -19.38 8.49 -5.31
C GLU A 217 -19.79 9.73 -4.53
N GLU A 218 -20.41 9.56 -3.35
CA GLU A 218 -20.82 10.70 -2.50
C GLU A 218 -19.61 11.48 -1.95
N SER A 219 -18.49 10.81 -1.76
CA SER A 219 -17.23 11.42 -1.33
C SER A 219 -16.35 11.88 -2.50
N ASP A 220 -16.86 11.88 -3.75
CA ASP A 220 -16.18 12.26 -4.99
C ASP A 220 -14.91 11.43 -5.31
N ARG A 221 -14.72 10.28 -4.66
CA ARG A 221 -13.54 9.43 -4.78
C ARG A 221 -13.59 8.46 -5.95
N SER A 222 -14.79 8.08 -6.43
CA SER A 222 -14.99 7.04 -7.44
C SER A 222 -14.56 7.50 -8.84
N TRP A 223 -13.78 6.66 -9.54
CA TRP A 223 -13.62 6.75 -10.99
C TRP A 223 -14.80 6.13 -11.77
N GLY A 224 -15.74 5.48 -11.06
CA GLY A 224 -16.84 4.71 -11.62
C GLY A 224 -16.34 3.40 -12.25
N ALA A 225 -16.94 2.29 -11.88
CA ALA A 225 -16.60 0.98 -12.45
C ALA A 225 -17.21 0.83 -13.86
N ASP A 226 -16.77 1.68 -14.78
CA ASP A 226 -17.21 1.74 -16.17
C ASP A 226 -15.96 1.73 -17.06
N THR A 227 -15.86 0.74 -17.93
CA THR A 227 -14.73 0.58 -18.87
C THR A 227 -14.54 1.77 -19.80
N THR A 228 -15.58 2.59 -20.01
CA THR A 228 -15.45 3.87 -20.75
C THR A 228 -14.54 4.87 -20.07
N ASN A 229 -14.36 4.76 -18.75
CA ASN A 229 -13.43 5.59 -17.99
C ASN A 229 -12.01 5.01 -17.94
N ALA A 230 -11.77 3.80 -18.45
CA ALA A 230 -10.47 3.12 -18.34
C ALA A 230 -9.32 3.96 -18.94
N ASN A 231 -9.53 4.60 -20.09
CA ASN A 231 -8.53 5.45 -20.71
C ASN A 231 -8.18 6.69 -19.86
N LYS A 232 -9.16 7.27 -19.16
CA LYS A 232 -8.90 8.41 -18.26
C LYS A 232 -8.10 7.97 -17.03
N VAL A 233 -8.45 6.83 -16.45
CA VAL A 233 -7.68 6.26 -15.34
C VAL A 233 -6.26 5.92 -15.80
N ARG A 234 -6.11 5.32 -16.99
CA ARG A 234 -4.79 5.04 -17.57
C ARG A 234 -3.97 6.31 -17.73
N SER A 235 -4.55 7.40 -18.24
CA SER A 235 -3.86 8.69 -18.31
C SER A 235 -3.36 9.19 -16.95
N PHE A 236 -4.16 9.05 -15.89
CA PHE A 236 -3.72 9.38 -14.52
C PHE A 236 -2.54 8.52 -14.09
N VAL A 237 -2.62 7.20 -14.32
CA VAL A 237 -1.58 6.23 -13.99
C VAL A 237 -0.31 6.48 -14.80
N ASP A 238 -0.42 6.80 -16.08
CA ASP A 238 0.70 7.14 -16.95
C ASP A 238 1.44 8.39 -16.48
N GLY A 239 0.70 9.43 -16.10
CA GLY A 239 1.29 10.62 -15.51
C GLY A 239 2.05 10.33 -14.20
N MET A 240 1.49 9.50 -13.33
CA MET A 240 2.18 9.03 -12.12
C MET A 240 3.46 8.24 -12.44
N ARG A 241 3.37 7.29 -13.37
CA ARG A 241 4.48 6.44 -13.82
C ARG A 241 5.62 7.25 -14.43
N GLN A 242 5.33 8.26 -15.24
CA GLN A 242 6.34 9.19 -15.79
C GLN A 242 7.14 9.90 -14.70
N SER A 243 6.58 10.03 -13.50
CA SER A 243 7.26 10.61 -12.34
C SER A 243 7.88 9.54 -11.42
N GLY A 244 7.90 8.27 -11.83
CA GLY A 244 8.44 7.15 -11.03
C GLY A 244 7.57 6.76 -9.83
N ILE A 245 6.26 6.99 -9.89
CA ILE A 245 5.28 6.60 -8.86
C ILE A 245 4.48 5.38 -9.32
N VAL A 246 4.48 4.34 -8.50
CA VAL A 246 3.64 3.15 -8.68
C VAL A 246 2.23 3.43 -8.16
N CYS A 247 1.22 3.06 -8.94
CA CYS A 247 -0.18 3.17 -8.54
C CYS A 247 -0.72 1.86 -7.93
N VAL A 248 -1.79 1.99 -7.13
CA VAL A 248 -2.54 0.88 -6.53
C VAL A 248 -4.01 1.01 -6.90
N SER A 249 -4.58 0.01 -7.56
CA SER A 249 -6.02 -0.03 -7.82
C SER A 249 -6.78 -0.47 -6.56
N LYS A 250 -7.88 0.21 -6.22
CA LYS A 250 -8.67 -0.07 -5.01
C LYS A 250 -10.16 0.24 -5.19
N HIS A 251 -11.03 -0.41 -4.43
CA HIS A 251 -10.88 -1.53 -3.49
C HIS A 251 -11.55 -2.76 -4.10
N PHE A 252 -10.76 -3.72 -4.56
CA PHE A 252 -11.24 -4.88 -5.33
C PHE A 252 -12.23 -5.76 -4.53
N PRO A 253 -13.33 -6.22 -5.12
CA PRO A 253 -13.80 -6.14 -6.52
C PRO A 253 -14.72 -4.94 -6.80
N GLY A 254 -14.57 -3.84 -6.07
CA GLY A 254 -15.36 -2.62 -6.19
C GLY A 254 -16.20 -2.35 -4.94
N TYR A 255 -15.83 -1.32 -4.17
CA TYR A 255 -16.54 -0.89 -2.97
C TYR A 255 -17.82 -0.16 -3.36
N ASP A 256 -18.95 -0.84 -3.37
CA ASP A 256 -20.25 -0.32 -3.76
C ASP A 256 -21.22 -0.14 -2.59
N SER A 257 -20.77 -0.33 -1.35
CA SER A 257 -21.58 -0.11 -0.15
C SER A 257 -21.80 1.38 0.11
N TRP A 258 -22.93 1.69 0.70
CA TRP A 258 -23.18 3.00 1.30
C TRP A 258 -22.48 3.19 2.65
N THR A 259 -22.18 2.10 3.34
CA THR A 259 -21.60 2.09 4.67
C THR A 259 -20.09 2.27 4.62
N ASN A 260 -19.52 3.13 5.47
CA ASN A 260 -18.07 3.25 5.64
C ASN A 260 -17.52 2.07 6.47
N SER A 261 -16.59 1.30 5.91
CA SER A 261 -15.96 0.15 6.56
C SER A 261 -15.02 0.52 7.71
N ASP A 262 -14.58 1.77 7.81
CA ASP A 262 -13.77 2.23 8.94
C ASP A 262 -14.52 2.20 10.27
N HIS A 263 -15.84 2.26 10.22
CA HIS A 263 -16.70 2.36 11.41
C HIS A 263 -17.50 1.11 11.72
N GLN A 264 -17.87 0.33 10.70
CA GLN A 264 -18.72 -0.86 10.84
C GLN A 264 -18.57 -1.80 9.65
N ILE A 265 -19.08 -3.03 9.79
CA ILE A 265 -19.07 -4.00 8.70
C ILE A 265 -19.89 -3.47 7.53
N ALA A 266 -19.22 -3.20 6.41
CA ALA A 266 -19.86 -2.79 5.16
C ALA A 266 -20.34 -4.02 4.38
N ILE A 267 -21.55 -3.93 3.81
CA ILE A 267 -22.22 -5.04 3.11
C ILE A 267 -22.63 -4.57 1.72
N SER A 268 -22.36 -5.41 0.72
CA SER A 268 -22.90 -5.29 -0.64
C SER A 268 -23.80 -6.48 -0.96
N ALA A 269 -24.99 -6.19 -1.46
CA ALA A 269 -25.94 -7.17 -2.01
C ALA A 269 -25.91 -7.20 -3.55
N THR A 270 -24.91 -6.62 -4.17
CA THR A 270 -24.76 -6.52 -5.63
C THR A 270 -24.73 -7.90 -6.29
N PRO A 271 -25.52 -8.12 -7.34
CA PRO A 271 -25.54 -9.38 -8.09
C PRO A 271 -24.16 -9.73 -8.65
N LYS A 272 -23.85 -11.03 -8.72
CA LYS A 272 -22.56 -11.54 -9.23
C LYS A 272 -22.21 -10.99 -10.61
N ALA A 273 -23.19 -10.91 -11.52
CA ALA A 273 -22.97 -10.37 -12.89
C ALA A 273 -22.52 -8.89 -12.88
N LYS A 274 -22.98 -8.08 -11.90
CA LYS A 274 -22.55 -6.69 -11.77
C LYS A 274 -21.16 -6.61 -11.10
N ILE A 275 -20.88 -7.49 -10.13
CA ILE A 275 -19.53 -7.62 -9.55
C ILE A 275 -18.53 -7.99 -10.65
N GLN A 276 -18.89 -8.92 -11.55
CA GLN A 276 -18.03 -9.28 -12.68
C GLN A 276 -17.72 -8.09 -13.60
N LYS A 277 -18.69 -7.20 -13.86
CA LYS A 277 -18.42 -5.96 -14.60
C LYS A 277 -17.43 -5.03 -13.90
N ASN A 278 -17.51 -4.94 -12.58
CA ASN A 278 -16.50 -4.19 -11.81
C ASN A 278 -15.12 -4.85 -11.98
N VAL A 279 -15.03 -6.18 -11.89
CA VAL A 279 -13.78 -6.93 -12.09
C VAL A 279 -13.18 -6.65 -13.48
N GLU A 280 -14.00 -6.61 -14.54
CA GLU A 280 -13.54 -6.27 -15.89
C GLU A 280 -12.91 -4.87 -15.96
N PHE A 281 -13.40 -3.91 -15.16
CA PHE A 281 -12.79 -2.58 -15.07
C PHE A 281 -11.40 -2.63 -14.43
N PHE A 282 -11.22 -3.38 -13.33
CA PHE A 282 -9.90 -3.62 -12.73
C PHE A 282 -8.98 -4.35 -13.72
N LYS A 283 -9.48 -5.37 -14.40
CA LYS A 283 -8.74 -6.16 -15.40
C LYS A 283 -8.23 -5.30 -16.56
N ALA A 284 -9.03 -4.35 -17.04
CA ALA A 284 -8.63 -3.43 -18.10
C ALA A 284 -7.40 -2.56 -17.75
N LEU A 285 -7.04 -2.47 -16.46
CA LEU A 285 -5.94 -1.67 -15.94
C LEU A 285 -4.84 -2.51 -15.26
N SER A 286 -5.00 -3.84 -15.21
CA SER A 286 -4.10 -4.72 -14.44
C SER A 286 -2.67 -4.78 -15.00
N ASN A 287 -2.47 -4.49 -16.28
CA ASN A 287 -1.14 -4.41 -16.89
C ASN A 287 -0.42 -3.09 -16.56
N ASP A 288 -1.17 -2.05 -16.23
CA ASP A 288 -0.65 -0.71 -15.93
C ASP A 288 -0.42 -0.50 -14.42
N ILE A 289 -1.13 -1.28 -13.59
CA ILE A 289 -1.14 -1.13 -12.12
C ILE A 289 -0.73 -2.45 -11.45
N PRO A 290 0.50 -2.55 -10.93
CA PRO A 290 1.05 -3.81 -10.42
C PRO A 290 0.56 -4.22 -9.03
N ILE A 291 -0.21 -3.38 -8.34
CA ILE A 291 -0.72 -3.63 -6.99
C ILE A 291 -2.24 -3.44 -6.96
N THR A 292 -2.95 -4.41 -6.41
CA THR A 292 -4.41 -4.35 -6.22
C THR A 292 -4.75 -4.46 -4.74
N MET A 293 -5.40 -3.45 -4.17
CA MET A 293 -5.87 -3.44 -2.79
C MET A 293 -7.27 -4.06 -2.70
N MET A 294 -7.43 -5.01 -1.78
CA MET A 294 -8.68 -5.70 -1.53
C MET A 294 -9.65 -4.85 -0.70
N SER A 295 -10.94 -5.04 -0.93
CA SER A 295 -12.00 -4.38 -0.18
C SER A 295 -12.29 -5.06 1.16
N SER A 296 -12.63 -4.26 2.17
CA SER A 296 -13.17 -4.73 3.46
C SER A 296 -14.68 -5.07 3.43
N VAL A 297 -15.34 -4.89 2.28
CA VAL A 297 -16.81 -5.13 2.12
C VAL A 297 -17.12 -6.62 2.06
N ARG A 298 -18.26 -7.00 2.65
CA ARG A 298 -18.86 -8.33 2.50
C ARG A 298 -19.78 -8.36 1.29
N PHE A 299 -19.45 -9.12 0.27
CA PHE A 299 -20.26 -9.34 -0.93
C PHE A 299 -21.17 -10.56 -0.72
N VAL A 300 -22.32 -10.35 -0.08
CA VAL A 300 -23.20 -11.45 0.41
C VAL A 300 -23.76 -12.34 -0.69
N ARG A 301 -23.69 -11.95 -1.95
CA ARG A 301 -24.03 -12.80 -3.10
C ARG A 301 -22.89 -13.77 -3.48
N ILE A 302 -21.71 -13.60 -2.91
CA ILE A 302 -20.56 -14.50 -3.11
C ILE A 302 -20.25 -15.25 -1.82
N SER A 303 -20.10 -14.54 -0.69
CA SER A 303 -19.71 -15.10 0.60
C SER A 303 -20.13 -14.21 1.77
N ASN A 304 -20.17 -14.79 2.97
CA ASN A 304 -20.33 -14.07 4.23
C ASN A 304 -19.02 -13.51 4.79
N ARG A 305 -17.89 -13.69 4.07
CA ARG A 305 -16.60 -13.12 4.46
C ARG A 305 -16.38 -11.77 3.79
N PRO A 306 -15.69 -10.82 4.44
CA PRO A 306 -15.11 -9.66 3.74
C PRO A 306 -14.29 -10.09 2.54
N ALA A 307 -14.27 -9.30 1.47
CA ALA A 307 -13.54 -9.64 0.23
C ALA A 307 -12.07 -10.00 0.49
N VAL A 308 -11.40 -9.23 1.34
CA VAL A 308 -10.01 -9.47 1.75
C VAL A 308 -9.78 -10.84 2.42
N PHE A 309 -10.82 -11.47 2.97
CA PHE A 309 -10.77 -12.78 3.63
C PHE A 309 -11.42 -13.91 2.84
N GLU A 310 -11.96 -13.62 1.66
CA GLU A 310 -12.65 -14.60 0.81
C GLU A 310 -11.72 -15.11 -0.30
N PRO A 311 -11.24 -16.38 -0.21
CA PRO A 311 -10.29 -16.93 -1.21
C PRO A 311 -10.79 -16.82 -2.65
N LYS A 312 -12.10 -16.98 -2.88
CA LYS A 312 -12.69 -16.88 -4.24
C LYS A 312 -12.53 -15.48 -4.82
N ILE A 313 -12.70 -14.44 -3.99
CA ILE A 313 -12.58 -13.05 -4.44
C ILE A 313 -11.09 -12.69 -4.61
N VAL A 314 -10.23 -13.13 -3.70
CA VAL A 314 -8.77 -12.92 -3.84
C VAL A 314 -8.24 -13.63 -5.09
N GLN A 315 -8.73 -14.84 -5.40
CA GLN A 315 -8.37 -15.55 -6.62
C GLN A 315 -8.82 -14.79 -7.89
N MET A 316 -10.00 -14.17 -7.89
CA MET A 316 -10.43 -13.32 -9.02
C MET A 316 -9.44 -12.18 -9.27
N ALA A 317 -8.85 -11.59 -8.21
CA ALA A 317 -7.81 -10.57 -8.38
C ALA A 317 -6.52 -11.17 -8.95
N ARG A 318 -6.14 -12.38 -8.52
CA ARG A 318 -4.98 -13.11 -9.04
C ARG A 318 -5.14 -13.49 -10.52
N ASP A 319 -6.34 -13.86 -10.93
CA ASP A 319 -6.65 -14.27 -12.31
C ASP A 319 -6.57 -13.09 -13.31
N MET A 320 -6.66 -11.85 -12.83
CA MET A 320 -6.43 -10.67 -13.68
C MET A 320 -4.98 -10.53 -14.12
N SER A 321 -4.05 -10.78 -13.20
CA SER A 321 -2.61 -10.79 -13.45
C SER A 321 -1.91 -11.64 -12.39
N PRO A 322 -1.21 -12.74 -12.77
CA PRO A 322 -0.48 -13.61 -11.85
C PRO A 322 0.62 -12.88 -11.05
N GLU A 323 1.19 -11.82 -11.61
CA GLU A 323 2.27 -11.05 -11.02
C GLU A 323 1.78 -9.91 -10.08
N THR A 324 0.48 -9.59 -10.09
CA THR A 324 -0.04 -8.50 -9.25
C THR A 324 0.21 -8.77 -7.75
N VAL A 325 0.68 -7.77 -7.03
CA VAL A 325 0.75 -7.82 -5.57
C VAL A 325 -0.65 -7.53 -5.01
N ILE A 326 -1.20 -8.50 -4.28
CA ILE A 326 -2.51 -8.33 -3.64
C ILE A 326 -2.28 -7.77 -2.23
N LEU A 327 -2.65 -6.51 -2.06
CA LEU A 327 -2.55 -5.75 -0.81
C LEU A 327 -3.88 -5.82 -0.05
N THR A 328 -3.86 -6.04 1.24
CA THR A 328 -5.08 -5.89 2.06
C THR A 328 -5.40 -4.41 2.26
N ASP A 329 -6.66 -4.10 2.52
CA ASP A 329 -7.03 -2.88 3.25
C ASP A 329 -6.49 -2.95 4.69
N ASP A 330 -6.63 -1.86 5.49
CA ASP A 330 -6.12 -1.84 6.87
C ASP A 330 -6.70 -2.98 7.72
N LEU A 331 -5.86 -3.95 8.06
CA LEU A 331 -6.25 -5.08 8.90
C LEU A 331 -6.56 -4.67 10.35
N TRP A 332 -6.14 -3.48 10.78
CA TRP A 332 -6.51 -2.91 12.07
C TRP A 332 -7.88 -2.23 12.04
N GLY A 333 -8.50 -2.11 10.87
CA GLY A 333 -9.83 -1.55 10.68
C GLY A 333 -10.89 -2.20 11.57
N VAL A 334 -11.87 -1.40 12.02
CA VAL A 334 -12.93 -1.85 12.95
C VAL A 334 -13.73 -3.00 12.35
N SER A 335 -14.10 -2.92 11.07
CA SER A 335 -14.93 -3.91 10.39
C SER A 335 -14.28 -5.30 10.33
N LEU A 336 -12.99 -5.37 10.00
CA LEU A 336 -12.27 -6.64 9.85
C LEU A 336 -12.03 -7.31 11.21
N ARG A 337 -11.62 -6.53 12.22
CA ARG A 337 -11.48 -7.04 13.59
C ARG A 337 -12.80 -7.53 14.17
N ALA A 338 -13.87 -6.78 13.97
CA ALA A 338 -15.22 -7.15 14.42
C ALA A 338 -15.68 -8.47 13.78
N TRP A 339 -15.47 -8.61 12.46
CA TRP A 339 -15.82 -9.84 11.76
C TRP A 339 -15.06 -11.07 12.30
N VAL A 340 -13.74 -10.95 12.54
CA VAL A 340 -12.91 -12.03 13.06
C VAL A 340 -13.31 -12.45 14.48
N SER A 341 -13.68 -11.47 15.33
CA SER A 341 -14.15 -11.70 16.71
C SER A 341 -15.62 -12.16 16.79
N GLY A 342 -16.35 -12.15 15.67
CA GLY A 342 -17.79 -12.48 15.65
C GLY A 342 -18.66 -11.45 16.37
N THR A 343 -18.23 -10.17 16.39
CA THR A 343 -18.92 -9.06 17.03
C THR A 343 -19.32 -8.00 15.99
N GLU A 344 -20.28 -7.15 16.32
CA GLU A 344 -20.67 -6.05 15.43
C GLU A 344 -19.63 -4.93 15.41
N ARG A 345 -18.92 -4.73 16.52
CA ARG A 345 -17.94 -3.66 16.69
C ARG A 345 -16.85 -4.05 17.71
N VAL A 346 -15.60 -3.77 17.37
CA VAL A 346 -14.48 -3.88 18.31
C VAL A 346 -14.08 -2.48 18.73
N LYS A 347 -14.09 -2.20 20.06
CA LYS A 347 -13.63 -0.92 20.60
C LYS A 347 -12.18 -1.04 21.08
N GLY A 348 -11.40 0.04 20.86
CA GLY A 348 -10.10 0.25 21.50
C GLY A 348 -8.96 -0.62 21.00
N LYS A 349 -7.84 -0.51 21.70
CA LYS A 349 -6.54 -1.14 21.38
C LYS A 349 -6.41 -2.59 21.89
N ASN A 350 -7.24 -2.99 22.86
CA ASN A 350 -7.21 -4.32 23.48
C ASN A 350 -7.90 -5.35 22.57
N TYR A 351 -7.18 -5.78 21.53
CA TYR A 351 -7.62 -6.85 20.65
C TYR A 351 -6.93 -8.15 21.04
N PRO A 352 -7.68 -9.24 21.34
CA PRO A 352 -7.09 -10.48 21.84
C PRO A 352 -6.04 -11.06 20.89
N ALA A 353 -4.91 -11.53 21.42
CA ALA A 353 -3.81 -12.12 20.63
C ALA A 353 -4.29 -13.30 19.78
N LYS A 354 -5.23 -14.11 20.31
CA LYS A 354 -5.87 -15.21 19.59
C LYS A 354 -6.60 -14.74 18.34
N ASP A 355 -7.39 -13.67 18.47
CA ASP A 355 -8.15 -13.10 17.36
C ASP A 355 -7.23 -12.42 16.35
N PHE A 356 -6.17 -11.76 16.81
CA PHE A 356 -5.18 -11.18 15.94
C PHE A 356 -4.44 -12.25 15.12
N LYS A 357 -4.03 -13.37 15.75
CA LYS A 357 -3.46 -14.51 15.02
C LYS A 357 -4.43 -15.06 13.98
N LYS A 358 -5.73 -15.20 14.35
CA LYS A 358 -6.78 -15.64 13.43
C LYS A 358 -6.94 -14.67 12.25
N LEU A 359 -6.90 -13.35 12.50
CA LEU A 359 -6.98 -12.32 11.46
C LEU A 359 -5.84 -12.45 10.45
N VAL A 360 -4.59 -12.53 10.92
CA VAL A 360 -3.41 -12.70 10.06
C VAL A 360 -3.48 -14.00 9.27
N LEU A 361 -3.83 -15.12 9.92
CA LEU A 361 -3.95 -16.42 9.27
C LEU A 361 -5.06 -16.41 8.20
N THR A 362 -6.19 -15.77 8.48
CA THR A 362 -7.31 -15.67 7.53
C THR A 362 -6.90 -14.87 6.29
N ALA A 363 -6.20 -13.74 6.47
CA ALA A 363 -5.67 -12.95 5.35
C ALA A 363 -4.64 -13.73 4.52
N LEU A 364 -3.72 -14.44 5.17
CA LEU A 364 -2.69 -15.27 4.51
C LEU A 364 -3.32 -16.38 3.68
N THR A 365 -4.25 -17.12 4.28
CA THR A 365 -4.90 -18.28 3.62
C THR A 365 -5.90 -17.88 2.54
N ALA A 366 -6.40 -16.64 2.58
CA ALA A 366 -7.19 -16.11 1.49
C ALA A 366 -6.35 -15.85 0.21
N GLY A 367 -5.03 -15.68 0.31
CA GLY A 367 -4.15 -15.50 -0.85
C GLY A 367 -3.57 -14.09 -1.00
N ASN A 368 -3.75 -13.19 -0.01
CA ASN A 368 -3.14 -11.86 -0.04
C ASN A 368 -1.62 -11.94 0.08
N ASP A 369 -0.91 -11.01 -0.57
CA ASP A 369 0.55 -10.96 -0.57
C ASP A 369 1.11 -9.96 0.44
N MET A 370 0.50 -8.78 0.55
CA MET A 370 0.95 -7.72 1.44
C MET A 370 -0.18 -7.30 2.39
N PHE A 371 0.17 -7.09 3.65
CA PHE A 371 -0.78 -6.81 4.74
C PHE A 371 -0.56 -5.40 5.26
N MET A 372 -1.53 -4.52 5.02
CA MET A 372 -1.50 -3.19 5.59
C MET A 372 -2.03 -3.21 7.02
N ILE A 373 -1.34 -2.53 7.93
CA ILE A 373 -1.75 -2.38 9.32
C ILE A 373 -1.32 -1.03 9.88
N THR A 374 -2.27 -0.26 10.40
CA THR A 374 -2.00 1.08 10.95
C THR A 374 -1.49 1.08 12.38
N PHE A 375 -1.35 -0.07 13.03
CA PHE A 375 -0.88 -0.19 14.41
C PHE A 375 0.52 -0.82 14.51
N PRO A 376 1.61 -0.04 14.71
CA PRO A 376 3.00 -0.51 14.58
C PRO A 376 3.38 -1.69 15.47
N ARG A 377 2.94 -1.72 16.74
CA ARG A 377 3.21 -2.88 17.62
C ARG A 377 2.63 -4.17 17.04
N LYS A 378 1.45 -4.10 16.43
CA LYS A 378 0.80 -5.26 15.80
C LYS A 378 1.46 -5.65 14.48
N ALA A 379 2.16 -4.75 13.81
CA ALA A 379 2.99 -5.10 12.66
C ALA A 379 4.13 -6.05 13.05
N VAL A 380 4.78 -5.80 14.18
CA VAL A 380 5.82 -6.71 14.72
C VAL A 380 5.22 -8.08 15.07
N ASP A 381 4.07 -8.11 15.76
CA ASP A 381 3.35 -9.36 16.04
C ASP A 381 3.01 -10.10 14.74
N MET A 382 2.58 -9.38 13.70
CA MET A 382 2.23 -9.95 12.39
C MET A 382 3.43 -10.64 11.73
N VAL A 383 4.58 -9.97 11.65
CA VAL A 383 5.82 -10.59 11.12
C VAL A 383 6.18 -11.84 11.90
N ASN A 384 6.13 -11.79 13.23
CA ASN A 384 6.44 -12.95 14.07
C ASN A 384 5.45 -14.10 13.85
N ILE A 385 4.15 -13.81 13.68
CA ILE A 385 3.14 -14.83 13.36
C ILE A 385 3.44 -15.49 12.02
N LEU A 386 3.71 -14.71 10.95
CA LEU A 386 4.03 -15.22 9.63
C LEU A 386 5.30 -16.07 9.62
N ALA A 387 6.37 -15.61 10.27
CA ALA A 387 7.63 -16.33 10.38
C ALA A 387 7.47 -17.62 11.17
N ASN A 388 6.70 -17.62 12.27
CA ASN A 388 6.44 -18.83 13.06
C ASN A 388 5.57 -19.85 12.32
N LEU A 389 4.54 -19.40 11.58
CA LEU A 389 3.74 -20.29 10.72
C LEU A 389 4.62 -20.95 9.66
N SER A 390 5.54 -20.20 9.05
CA SER A 390 6.48 -20.73 8.05
C SER A 390 7.43 -21.77 8.60
N LYS A 391 7.85 -21.66 9.87
CA LYS A 391 8.69 -22.67 10.55
C LYS A 391 7.91 -23.94 10.88
N GLN A 392 6.60 -23.83 11.11
CA GLN A 392 5.74 -24.94 11.52
C GLN A 392 5.19 -25.76 10.35
N SER A 393 5.14 -25.21 9.14
CA SER A 393 4.52 -25.86 7.99
C SER A 393 5.13 -25.43 6.67
N GLY A 394 5.53 -26.40 5.85
CA GLY A 394 6.02 -26.17 4.48
C GLY A 394 5.02 -25.40 3.63
N LYS A 395 3.72 -25.65 3.78
CA LYS A 395 2.66 -24.92 3.07
C LYS A 395 2.68 -23.42 3.40
N TYR A 396 2.83 -23.05 4.67
CA TYR A 396 2.90 -21.63 5.06
C TYR A 396 4.23 -21.02 4.68
N LYS A 397 5.35 -21.79 4.74
CA LYS A 397 6.64 -21.32 4.23
C LYS A 397 6.54 -20.96 2.76
N GLN A 398 6.05 -21.87 1.93
CA GLN A 398 5.85 -21.65 0.50
C GLN A 398 4.97 -20.40 0.27
N ARG A 399 3.84 -20.28 0.98
CA ARG A 399 2.93 -19.13 0.81
C ARG A 399 3.58 -17.77 1.16
N VAL A 400 4.40 -17.74 2.21
CA VAL A 400 5.16 -16.54 2.60
C VAL A 400 6.23 -16.23 1.55
N GLU A 401 6.95 -17.23 1.08
CA GLU A 401 7.99 -17.05 0.05
C GLU A 401 7.42 -16.63 -1.30
N GLU A 402 6.30 -17.18 -1.75
CA GLU A 402 5.58 -16.73 -2.95
C GLU A 402 5.19 -15.25 -2.88
N SER A 403 4.69 -14.83 -1.72
CA SER A 403 4.31 -13.42 -1.51
C SER A 403 5.52 -12.49 -1.50
N ALA A 404 6.56 -12.85 -0.74
CA ALA A 404 7.78 -12.06 -0.66
C ALA A 404 8.46 -11.94 -2.04
N ALA A 405 8.53 -13.04 -2.79
CA ALA A 405 9.09 -13.04 -4.15
C ALA A 405 8.32 -12.12 -5.09
N ARG A 406 6.98 -12.16 -5.03
CA ARG A 406 6.12 -11.29 -5.84
C ARG A 406 6.31 -9.82 -5.51
N ILE A 407 6.45 -9.49 -4.22
CA ILE A 407 6.72 -8.13 -3.74
C ILE A 407 8.10 -7.67 -4.20
N LEU A 408 9.14 -8.50 -4.09
CA LEU A 408 10.49 -8.15 -4.55
C LEU A 408 10.54 -7.96 -6.07
N LYS A 409 9.88 -8.83 -6.85
CA LYS A 409 9.74 -8.66 -8.30
C LYS A 409 9.07 -7.32 -8.65
N MET A 410 7.99 -6.99 -7.95
CA MET A 410 7.28 -5.71 -8.17
C MET A 410 8.20 -4.52 -7.85
N LYS A 411 8.89 -4.53 -6.70
CA LYS A 411 9.85 -3.48 -6.33
C LYS A 411 10.97 -3.33 -7.37
N TYR A 412 11.52 -4.44 -7.85
CA TYR A 412 12.58 -4.45 -8.86
C TYR A 412 12.09 -3.90 -10.21
N LYS A 413 10.98 -4.43 -10.73
CA LYS A 413 10.39 -3.97 -11.99
C LYS A 413 9.97 -2.50 -11.96
N SER A 414 9.63 -1.97 -10.79
CA SER A 414 9.23 -0.57 -10.59
C SER A 414 10.39 0.37 -10.25
N GLY A 415 11.62 -0.13 -10.19
CA GLY A 415 12.79 0.67 -9.82
C GLY A 415 12.86 1.11 -8.36
N ILE A 416 11.99 0.57 -7.48
CA ILE A 416 12.06 0.78 -6.03
C ILE A 416 13.24 0.02 -5.44
N LEU A 417 13.50 -1.20 -5.91
CA LEU A 417 14.65 -2.02 -5.57
C LEU A 417 15.59 -2.07 -6.78
N GLN A 418 16.84 -1.71 -6.56
CA GLN A 418 17.92 -1.90 -7.51
C GLN A 418 18.95 -2.85 -6.91
N VAL A 419 19.57 -3.67 -7.73
CA VAL A 419 20.60 -4.62 -7.30
C VAL A 419 21.80 -4.50 -8.20
N LYS A 420 23.00 -4.60 -7.61
CA LYS A 420 24.27 -4.66 -8.32
C LYS A 420 25.11 -5.77 -7.69
N ASN A 421 25.58 -6.71 -8.51
CA ASN A 421 26.34 -7.88 -8.06
C ASN A 421 25.62 -8.70 -6.95
N GLY A 422 24.26 -8.70 -6.97
CA GLY A 422 23.45 -9.42 -6.00
C GLY A 422 23.21 -8.70 -4.67
N ASP A 423 23.73 -7.49 -4.49
CA ASP A 423 23.43 -6.64 -3.35
C ASP A 423 22.48 -5.50 -3.77
N ALA A 424 21.53 -5.17 -2.91
CA ALA A 424 20.67 -4.01 -3.12
C ALA A 424 21.51 -2.73 -3.01
N ILE A 425 21.33 -1.83 -3.97
CA ILE A 425 21.96 -0.51 -3.96
C ILE A 425 20.95 0.57 -3.63
N GLU A 426 21.42 1.63 -3.00
CA GLU A 426 20.63 2.86 -2.88
C GLU A 426 20.19 3.32 -4.27
N SER A 427 18.93 3.68 -4.42
CA SER A 427 18.47 4.41 -5.60
C SER A 427 19.06 5.82 -5.51
N ASP A 428 20.23 6.01 -6.14
CA ASP A 428 20.84 7.32 -6.26
C ASP A 428 19.82 8.30 -6.81
N GLY A 429 19.62 9.41 -6.11
CA GLY A 429 18.77 10.51 -6.53
C GLY A 429 19.25 11.23 -7.80
N GLU A 430 20.10 10.59 -8.63
CA GLU A 430 20.71 11.16 -9.84
C GLU A 430 19.84 11.13 -11.09
N ALA A 431 18.69 10.46 -11.10
CA ALA A 431 17.74 10.58 -12.22
C ALA A 431 17.20 12.02 -12.41
N GLY A 432 17.52 12.96 -11.50
CA GLY A 432 17.17 14.38 -11.61
C GLY A 432 18.21 15.26 -12.33
N LYS A 433 19.42 14.77 -12.61
CA LYS A 433 20.48 15.61 -13.21
C LYS A 433 20.55 15.54 -14.74
N ALA A 434 20.08 14.47 -15.36
CA ALA A 434 20.18 14.29 -16.82
C ALA A 434 19.22 15.18 -17.65
N ASN A 435 18.25 15.86 -17.04
CA ASN A 435 17.25 16.68 -17.74
C ASN A 435 17.39 18.21 -17.50
N LYS A 436 18.47 18.67 -16.85
CA LYS A 436 18.69 20.13 -16.68
C LYS A 436 19.47 20.77 -17.81
N THR A 437 20.10 20.00 -18.71
CA THR A 437 20.87 20.53 -19.84
C THR A 437 20.09 20.68 -21.13
N ALA A 438 18.86 20.16 -21.21
CA ALA A 438 18.01 20.26 -22.42
C ALA A 438 16.92 21.35 -22.37
N ALA A 439 16.84 22.14 -21.30
CA ALA A 439 15.82 23.19 -21.14
C ALA A 439 16.38 24.63 -21.12
N ALA A 440 17.64 24.83 -21.59
CA ALA A 440 18.27 26.15 -21.66
C ALA A 440 18.49 26.65 -23.11
N GLU A 441 17.99 25.94 -24.12
CA GLU A 441 17.96 26.42 -25.51
C GLU A 441 16.56 26.11 -26.11
N ASN A 442 15.61 27.01 -25.88
CA ASN A 442 14.55 27.50 -26.78
C ASN A 442 13.52 28.31 -25.96
#